data_73e510ffdee7333b62badb8995179411
#
_entry.id   73e510ffdee7333b62badb8995179411
#
_cell.length_a   1.000
_cell.length_b   1.000
_cell.length_c   1.000
_cell.angle_alpha   90.00
_cell.angle_beta   90.00
_cell.angle_gamma   90.00
#
_symmetry.space_group_name_H-M   'P 1'
#
loop_
_entity.id
_entity.type
_entity.pdbx_description
1 polymer ?
#
loop_
_entity_poly.entity_id
_entity_poly.type
_entity_poly.pdbx_seq_one_letter_code
_entity_poly.pdbx_strand_id
1 'polypeptide(L)'
;IAAAIQGWEMRLLRGVAESALDGLFGLDRDGFAECESVDALFWIGPALTQEPSLSPRLCEGLAALPLAGAPNRLSREYRDWPELQRIHGLCRAPRLPARRWRVAPGEPSNDNPGLPLRPLLHRRRSAQRMDGRAGIDVGLLRAWLRRLLPERSPVPFAVTGEAARVDLLLFVHRVRGLVPGLYWLDRSGLRRPPMREDFLWQHVDPELPLYLLQEGDARALSAYLSCQQDIAGDGCVALAMLAHLGAALEEGPWCYPRLYWECGQVGQLLYLEAEAAGLSGTGIGCYYDPLVHELLGLTDESMASLYHFTLGRAVWDTRLCNMPAYPAMRRD
;
A
#
# COMPACT_ATOMS: atom_id res chain seq x y z
N ILE A 1 9.34 2.27 -7.40
CA ILE A 1 9.58 3.73 -7.59
C ILE A 1 11.09 3.99 -7.66
N ALA A 2 11.90 3.68 -6.64
CA ALA A 2 13.35 3.96 -6.64
C ALA A 2 14.09 3.31 -7.82
N ALA A 3 13.75 2.09 -8.19
CA ALA A 3 14.29 1.43 -9.38
C ALA A 3 13.91 2.18 -10.67
N ALA A 4 12.65 2.59 -10.79
CA ALA A 4 12.15 3.31 -11.95
C ALA A 4 12.88 4.66 -12.18
N ILE A 5 13.27 5.37 -11.11
CA ILE A 5 14.09 6.61 -11.21
C ILE A 5 15.44 6.33 -11.88
N GLN A 6 15.97 5.14 -11.70
CA GLN A 6 17.24 4.70 -12.32
C GLN A 6 17.06 4.14 -13.74
N GLY A 7 15.84 4.16 -14.27
CA GLY A 7 15.51 3.52 -15.54
C GLY A 7 15.47 1.98 -15.45
N TRP A 8 15.32 1.42 -14.25
CA TRP A 8 15.25 0.00 -14.00
C TRP A 8 13.83 -0.46 -13.71
N GLU A 9 13.55 -1.71 -14.02
CA GLU A 9 12.34 -2.40 -13.60
C GLU A 9 12.56 -3.16 -12.30
N MET A 10 11.49 -3.38 -11.57
CA MET A 10 11.44 -4.25 -10.40
C MET A 10 10.31 -5.25 -10.61
N ARG A 11 10.56 -6.54 -10.37
CA ARG A 11 9.56 -7.61 -10.58
C ARG A 11 9.65 -8.66 -9.49
N LEU A 12 8.50 -9.05 -8.98
CA LEU A 12 8.38 -10.15 -8.01
C LEU A 12 8.75 -11.47 -8.69
N LEU A 13 9.64 -12.24 -8.06
CA LEU A 13 10.02 -13.58 -8.53
C LEU A 13 9.00 -14.62 -8.04
N ARG A 14 8.36 -15.31 -8.96
CA ARG A 14 7.22 -16.21 -8.68
C ARG A 14 7.55 -17.69 -8.80
N GLY A 15 8.61 -18.04 -9.47
CA GLY A 15 8.95 -19.42 -9.86
C GLY A 15 9.43 -20.33 -8.72
N VAL A 16 9.46 -19.83 -7.47
CA VAL A 16 9.93 -20.55 -6.28
C VAL A 16 8.89 -20.38 -5.18
N ALA A 17 8.62 -21.45 -4.44
CA ALA A 17 7.77 -21.33 -3.24
C ALA A 17 8.48 -20.50 -2.17
N GLU A 18 7.76 -19.67 -1.45
CA GLU A 18 8.32 -18.80 -0.41
C GLU A 18 9.02 -19.60 0.69
N SER A 19 8.50 -20.78 1.05
CA SER A 19 9.15 -21.68 1.99
C SER A 19 10.54 -22.18 1.54
N ALA A 20 10.75 -22.35 0.22
CA ALA A 20 12.04 -22.73 -0.32
C ALA A 20 13.06 -21.56 -0.32
N LEU A 21 12.58 -20.32 -0.26
CA LEU A 21 13.43 -19.15 -0.11
C LEU A 21 14.07 -19.07 1.28
N ASP A 22 13.39 -19.55 2.33
CA ASP A 22 13.97 -19.58 3.68
C ASP A 22 15.24 -20.45 3.72
N GLY A 23 15.21 -21.66 3.11
CA GLY A 23 16.39 -22.50 2.94
C GLY A 23 17.49 -21.86 2.11
N LEU A 24 17.12 -21.11 1.05
CA LEU A 24 18.08 -20.39 0.20
C LEU A 24 18.87 -19.33 1.00
N PHE A 25 18.21 -18.63 1.93
CA PHE A 25 18.82 -17.62 2.79
C PHE A 25 19.25 -18.17 4.15
N GLY A 26 19.05 -19.47 4.40
CA GLY A 26 19.41 -20.15 5.64
C GLY A 26 18.64 -19.66 6.85
N LEU A 27 17.40 -19.22 6.67
CA LEU A 27 16.52 -18.79 7.75
C LEU A 27 15.86 -19.98 8.47
N ASP A 28 15.95 -21.18 7.90
CA ASP A 28 15.49 -22.45 8.45
C ASP A 28 16.53 -23.18 9.31
N ARG A 29 17.72 -22.56 9.53
CA ARG A 29 18.78 -23.13 10.36
C ARG A 29 18.45 -23.05 11.85
N ASP A 30 19.00 -23.98 12.61
CA ASP A 30 18.99 -23.92 14.07
C ASP A 30 19.75 -22.68 14.59
N GLY A 31 19.33 -22.17 15.73
CA GLY A 31 20.02 -21.09 16.44
C GLY A 31 19.39 -19.70 16.29
N PHE A 32 18.28 -19.57 15.55
CA PHE A 32 17.49 -18.35 15.55
C PHE A 32 16.69 -18.23 16.85
N ALA A 33 16.93 -17.14 17.60
CA ALA A 33 16.12 -16.83 18.78
C ALA A 33 14.71 -16.32 18.39
N GLU A 34 14.58 -15.74 17.22
CA GLU A 34 13.36 -15.21 16.65
C GLU A 34 13.23 -15.77 15.22
N CYS A 35 12.06 -16.32 14.89
CA CYS A 35 11.83 -16.88 13.55
C CYS A 35 11.80 -15.75 12.52
N GLU A 36 12.60 -15.89 11.49
CA GLU A 36 12.61 -15.01 10.31
C GLU A 36 12.16 -15.81 9.08
N SER A 37 11.61 -15.11 8.10
CA SER A 37 11.22 -15.70 6.82
C SER A 37 11.34 -14.68 5.70
N VAL A 38 11.51 -15.17 4.48
CA VAL A 38 11.51 -14.32 3.28
C VAL A 38 10.08 -13.93 2.95
N ASP A 39 9.76 -12.64 3.00
CA ASP A 39 8.45 -12.12 2.61
C ASP A 39 8.30 -12.07 1.08
N ALA A 40 9.33 -11.60 0.37
CA ALA A 40 9.33 -11.52 -1.08
C ALA A 40 10.75 -11.46 -1.64
N LEU A 41 10.93 -11.93 -2.87
CA LEU A 41 12.17 -11.80 -3.62
C LEU A 41 11.90 -11.07 -4.94
N PHE A 42 12.68 -10.04 -5.23
CA PHE A 42 12.52 -9.21 -6.41
C PHE A 42 13.77 -9.24 -7.29
N TRP A 43 13.54 -9.29 -8.58
CA TRP A 43 14.54 -8.90 -9.56
C TRP A 43 14.50 -7.38 -9.76
N ILE A 44 15.67 -6.76 -9.84
CA ILE A 44 15.81 -5.32 -10.12
C ILE A 44 16.91 -5.15 -11.18
N GLY A 45 16.59 -4.49 -12.28
CA GLY A 45 17.54 -4.26 -13.37
C GLY A 45 16.90 -3.64 -14.62
N PRO A 46 17.59 -3.65 -15.77
CA PRO A 46 17.04 -3.13 -17.02
C PRO A 46 15.80 -3.91 -17.46
N ALA A 47 14.99 -3.31 -18.33
CA ALA A 47 13.78 -3.95 -18.85
C ALA A 47 14.08 -5.35 -19.44
N LEU A 48 13.27 -6.33 -19.04
CA LEU A 48 13.40 -7.70 -19.51
C LEU A 48 12.32 -8.04 -20.53
N THR A 49 12.69 -8.78 -21.56
CA THR A 49 11.75 -9.34 -22.54
C THR A 49 11.04 -10.58 -22.01
N GLN A 50 11.63 -11.27 -21.03
CA GLN A 50 11.08 -12.45 -20.37
C GLN A 50 11.01 -12.23 -18.87
N GLU A 51 10.07 -12.90 -18.21
CA GLU A 51 9.97 -12.86 -16.76
C GLU A 51 11.21 -13.51 -16.12
N PRO A 52 11.86 -12.83 -15.15
CA PRO A 52 12.98 -13.42 -14.45
C PRO A 52 12.52 -14.59 -13.58
N SER A 53 13.26 -15.66 -13.59
CA SER A 53 12.96 -16.84 -12.78
C SER A 53 14.20 -17.41 -12.14
N LEU A 54 14.03 -17.99 -10.96
CA LEU A 54 15.05 -18.80 -10.31
C LEU A 54 14.86 -20.25 -10.73
N SER A 55 15.91 -20.88 -11.27
CA SER A 55 15.85 -22.31 -11.55
C SER A 55 15.95 -23.11 -10.23
N PRO A 56 15.23 -24.23 -10.07
CA PRO A 56 15.36 -25.08 -8.89
C PRO A 56 16.81 -25.51 -8.63
N ARG A 57 17.54 -25.84 -9.70
CA ARG A 57 18.97 -26.21 -9.60
C ARG A 57 19.84 -25.08 -9.03
N LEU A 58 19.55 -23.82 -9.37
CA LEU A 58 20.27 -22.67 -8.81
C LEU A 58 19.96 -22.55 -7.31
N CYS A 59 18.69 -22.68 -6.93
CA CYS A 59 18.26 -22.61 -5.53
C CYS A 59 18.92 -23.72 -4.70
N GLU A 60 18.92 -24.96 -5.19
CA GLU A 60 19.59 -26.09 -4.55
C GLU A 60 21.09 -25.86 -4.40
N GLY A 61 21.74 -25.36 -5.46
CA GLY A 61 23.17 -25.05 -5.42
C GLY A 61 23.53 -23.94 -4.42
N LEU A 62 22.71 -22.91 -4.32
CA LEU A 62 22.91 -21.82 -3.38
C LEU A 62 22.62 -22.25 -1.92
N ALA A 63 21.55 -23.03 -1.70
CA ALA A 63 21.22 -23.57 -0.37
C ALA A 63 22.30 -24.51 0.18
N ALA A 64 23.08 -25.16 -0.69
CA ALA A 64 24.19 -26.02 -0.29
C ALA A 64 25.47 -25.27 0.12
N LEU A 65 25.53 -23.95 -0.11
CA LEU A 65 26.71 -23.15 0.24
C LEU A 65 26.78 -22.91 1.77
N PRO A 66 27.99 -22.87 2.35
CA PRO A 66 28.15 -22.52 3.75
C PRO A 66 27.70 -21.06 3.97
N LEU A 67 26.85 -20.87 4.94
CA LEU A 67 26.35 -19.55 5.32
C LEU A 67 27.23 -18.99 6.45
N ALA A 68 27.65 -17.74 6.27
CA ALA A 68 28.44 -17.02 7.27
C ALA A 68 27.55 -16.06 8.09
N GLY A 69 27.91 -15.82 9.35
CA GLY A 69 27.23 -14.91 10.24
C GLY A 69 26.24 -15.60 11.17
N ALA A 70 25.71 -14.81 12.10
CA ALA A 70 24.69 -15.21 13.04
C ALA A 70 23.45 -14.32 12.88
N PRO A 71 22.24 -14.86 13.10
CA PRO A 71 21.02 -14.06 13.04
C PRO A 71 21.02 -12.96 14.09
N ASN A 72 20.45 -11.82 13.74
CA ASN A 72 20.25 -10.72 14.68
C ASN A 72 19.18 -11.10 15.72
N ARG A 73 19.40 -10.67 16.95
CA ARG A 73 18.36 -10.68 17.97
C ARG A 73 17.76 -9.28 18.07
N LEU A 74 16.53 -9.11 17.60
CA LEU A 74 15.85 -7.81 17.56
C LEU A 74 15.28 -7.42 18.92
N SER A 75 14.80 -8.42 19.69
CA SER A 75 14.20 -8.20 21.00
C SER A 75 15.02 -8.82 22.13
N ARG A 76 15.11 -8.12 23.27
CA ARG A 76 15.73 -8.69 24.48
C ARG A 76 14.84 -9.76 25.12
N GLU A 77 13.52 -9.56 25.03
CA GLU A 77 12.48 -10.44 25.56
C GLU A 77 11.57 -10.84 24.41
N TYR A 78 11.93 -11.90 23.71
CA TYR A 78 11.09 -12.48 22.66
C TYR A 78 9.91 -13.21 23.30
N ARG A 79 8.70 -12.89 22.82
CA ARG A 79 7.49 -13.62 23.16
C ARG A 79 6.99 -14.36 21.92
N ASP A 80 6.92 -15.66 22.04
CA ASP A 80 6.37 -16.50 20.99
C ASP A 80 4.84 -16.36 20.90
N TRP A 81 4.33 -16.32 19.65
CA TRP A 81 2.92 -16.26 19.32
C TRP A 81 2.58 -17.36 18.30
N PRO A 82 2.29 -18.58 18.77
CA PRO A 82 2.08 -19.74 17.90
C PRO A 82 1.01 -19.54 16.83
N GLU A 83 -0.06 -18.81 17.14
CA GLU A 83 -1.12 -18.48 16.18
C GLU A 83 -0.60 -17.64 15.02
N LEU A 84 0.26 -16.65 15.29
CA LEU A 84 0.86 -15.83 14.25
C LEU A 84 1.77 -16.67 13.35
N GLN A 85 2.56 -17.56 13.92
CA GLN A 85 3.40 -18.48 13.15
C GLN A 85 2.57 -19.42 12.30
N ARG A 86 1.46 -19.96 12.85
CA ARG A 86 0.54 -20.82 12.11
C ARG A 86 -0.10 -20.08 10.92
N ILE A 87 -0.61 -18.87 11.14
CA ILE A 87 -1.20 -18.04 10.07
C ILE A 87 -0.13 -17.67 9.05
N HIS A 88 1.06 -17.28 9.49
CA HIS A 88 2.18 -16.99 8.59
C HIS A 88 2.47 -18.20 7.68
N GLY A 89 2.55 -19.41 8.25
CA GLY A 89 2.76 -20.63 7.48
C GLY A 89 1.66 -20.89 6.42
N LEU A 90 0.39 -20.62 6.74
CA LEU A 90 -0.72 -20.73 5.81
C LEU A 90 -0.66 -19.68 4.68
N CYS A 91 -0.13 -18.48 4.99
CA CYS A 91 -0.03 -17.38 4.04
C CYS A 91 1.20 -17.45 3.12
N ARG A 92 2.04 -18.47 3.26
CA ARG A 92 3.23 -18.69 2.39
C ARG A 92 2.78 -19.05 0.98
N ALA A 93 3.22 -18.30 -0.02
CA ALA A 93 2.87 -18.58 -1.39
C ALA A 93 3.52 -19.88 -1.89
N PRO A 94 2.75 -20.77 -2.53
CA PRO A 94 3.31 -21.91 -3.25
C PRO A 94 4.07 -21.42 -4.48
N ARG A 95 4.72 -22.36 -5.18
CA ARG A 95 5.29 -22.04 -6.49
C ARG A 95 4.18 -21.57 -7.43
N LEU A 96 4.20 -20.29 -7.78
CA LEU A 96 3.23 -19.70 -8.69
C LEU A 96 3.73 -19.79 -10.14
N PRO A 97 2.83 -20.01 -11.11
CA PRO A 97 3.22 -19.99 -12.51
C PRO A 97 3.70 -18.59 -12.91
N ALA A 98 4.64 -18.53 -13.82
CA ALA A 98 5.03 -17.29 -14.47
C ALA A 98 3.79 -16.68 -15.15
N ARG A 99 3.52 -15.41 -14.89
CA ARG A 99 2.49 -14.65 -15.60
C ARG A 99 3.11 -13.97 -16.82
N ARG A 100 2.40 -14.00 -17.94
CA ARG A 100 2.74 -13.10 -19.05
C ARG A 100 2.42 -11.68 -18.62
N TRP A 101 3.47 -10.95 -18.32
CA TRP A 101 3.37 -9.57 -17.93
C TRP A 101 2.96 -8.70 -19.11
N ARG A 102 1.78 -8.12 -19.05
CA ARG A 102 1.39 -7.04 -19.96
C ARG A 102 1.17 -5.80 -19.12
N VAL A 103 2.23 -5.05 -18.91
CA VAL A 103 2.06 -3.65 -18.52
C VAL A 103 1.62 -2.95 -19.79
N ALA A 104 0.36 -2.54 -19.83
CA ALA A 104 -0.02 -1.53 -20.82
C ALA A 104 0.91 -0.32 -20.58
N PRO A 105 1.53 0.25 -21.61
CA PRO A 105 2.27 1.48 -21.43
C PRO A 105 1.29 2.49 -20.82
N GLY A 106 1.58 2.98 -19.60
CA GLY A 106 0.77 4.01 -18.99
C GLY A 106 0.70 5.19 -19.95
N GLU A 107 -0.47 5.77 -20.11
CA GLU A 107 -0.58 7.01 -20.85
C GLU A 107 0.30 8.08 -20.17
N PRO A 108 1.13 8.79 -20.92
CA PRO A 108 1.91 9.88 -20.35
C PRO A 108 0.93 10.89 -19.76
N SER A 109 0.90 10.97 -18.43
CA SER A 109 0.10 11.97 -17.74
C SER A 109 0.69 13.34 -18.03
N ASN A 110 -0.09 14.23 -18.64
CA ASN A 110 0.27 15.65 -18.78
C ASN A 110 0.31 16.38 -17.42
N ASP A 111 -0.14 15.70 -16.36
CA ASP A 111 -0.19 16.23 -14.98
C ASP A 111 1.14 16.05 -14.23
N ASN A 112 2.25 15.88 -14.94
CA ASN A 112 3.57 15.79 -14.32
C ASN A 112 3.99 17.19 -13.82
N PRO A 113 4.12 17.40 -12.49
CA PRO A 113 4.51 18.69 -11.95
C PRO A 113 5.96 19.08 -12.28
N GLY A 114 6.70 18.25 -13.03
CA GLY A 114 8.10 18.49 -13.37
C GLY A 114 9.05 18.49 -12.17
N LEU A 115 8.61 18.06 -11.00
CA LEU A 115 9.41 18.05 -9.78
C LEU A 115 10.38 16.86 -9.77
N PRO A 116 11.63 17.07 -9.36
CA PRO A 116 12.58 15.97 -9.23
C PRO A 116 12.16 15.04 -8.10
N LEU A 117 11.98 13.76 -8.43
CA LEU A 117 11.45 12.77 -7.50
C LEU A 117 12.42 12.45 -6.34
N ARG A 118 13.74 12.48 -6.58
CA ARG A 118 14.73 12.17 -5.54
C ARG A 118 14.63 13.10 -4.32
N PRO A 119 14.56 14.43 -4.44
CA PRO A 119 14.32 15.31 -3.29
C PRO A 119 13.01 15.01 -2.56
N LEU A 120 11.92 14.65 -3.27
CA LEU A 120 10.66 14.29 -2.66
C LEU A 120 10.81 13.03 -1.78
N LEU A 121 11.47 11.98 -2.29
CA LEU A 121 11.75 10.76 -1.53
C LEU A 121 12.55 11.04 -0.24
N HIS A 122 13.56 11.91 -0.30
CA HIS A 122 14.37 12.23 0.87
C HIS A 122 13.65 13.12 1.88
N ARG A 123 12.80 14.02 1.43
CA ARG A 123 12.10 15.01 2.25
C ARG A 123 10.83 14.46 2.91
N ARG A 124 10.14 13.52 2.24
CA ARG A 124 8.88 12.96 2.71
C ARG A 124 8.97 12.47 4.17
N ARG A 125 7.99 12.90 4.97
CA ARG A 125 7.77 12.43 6.35
C ARG A 125 6.27 12.21 6.56
N SER A 126 5.92 11.36 7.53
CA SER A 126 4.55 11.25 8.03
C SER A 126 4.24 12.45 8.91
N ALA A 127 3.09 13.06 8.72
CA ALA A 127 2.59 14.09 9.60
C ALA A 127 2.15 13.48 10.95
N GLN A 128 2.39 14.19 12.05
CA GLN A 128 1.88 13.80 13.37
C GLN A 128 0.58 14.52 13.71
N ARG A 129 0.36 15.68 13.12
CA ARG A 129 -0.84 16.51 13.24
C ARG A 129 -1.06 17.26 11.94
N MET A 130 -2.32 17.59 11.66
CA MET A 130 -2.71 18.46 10.55
C MET A 130 -3.39 19.72 11.06
N ASP A 131 -3.41 20.78 10.22
CA ASP A 131 -3.91 22.11 10.63
C ASP A 131 -5.43 22.23 10.68
N GLY A 132 -6.16 21.23 10.16
CA GLY A 132 -7.61 21.22 10.11
C GLY A 132 -8.23 22.31 9.21
N ARG A 133 -7.42 23.04 8.42
CA ARG A 133 -7.84 24.22 7.65
C ARG A 133 -7.50 24.13 6.16
N ALA A 134 -6.36 23.56 5.84
CA ALA A 134 -5.93 23.42 4.45
C ALA A 134 -6.95 22.62 3.65
N GLY A 135 -7.19 23.09 2.43
CA GLY A 135 -8.02 22.41 1.43
C GLY A 135 -7.22 22.23 0.15
N ILE A 136 -7.70 21.36 -0.72
CA ILE A 136 -7.17 21.13 -2.05
C ILE A 136 -8.23 21.41 -3.11
N ASP A 137 -7.82 21.51 -4.35
CA ASP A 137 -8.72 21.58 -5.48
C ASP A 137 -9.10 20.20 -5.99
N VAL A 138 -10.29 20.04 -6.53
CA VAL A 138 -10.76 18.79 -7.11
C VAL A 138 -9.85 18.28 -8.24
N GLY A 139 -9.25 19.18 -9.01
CA GLY A 139 -8.28 18.81 -10.05
C GLY A 139 -7.07 18.08 -9.49
N LEU A 140 -6.55 18.55 -8.36
CA LEU A 140 -5.42 17.91 -7.67
C LEU A 140 -5.82 16.51 -7.13
N LEU A 141 -6.98 16.40 -6.48
CA LEU A 141 -7.49 15.10 -6.03
C LEU A 141 -7.67 14.13 -7.20
N ARG A 142 -8.25 14.57 -8.32
CA ARG A 142 -8.39 13.76 -9.53
C ARG A 142 -7.05 13.25 -10.04
N ALA A 143 -6.04 14.10 -10.10
CA ALA A 143 -4.69 13.71 -10.52
C ALA A 143 -4.12 12.62 -9.61
N TRP A 144 -4.30 12.74 -8.29
CA TRP A 144 -3.88 11.70 -7.34
C TRP A 144 -4.63 10.40 -7.56
N LEU A 145 -5.96 10.43 -7.61
CA LEU A 145 -6.80 9.23 -7.77
C LEU A 145 -6.52 8.51 -9.10
N ARG A 146 -6.25 9.26 -10.18
CA ARG A 146 -5.88 8.69 -11.49
C ARG A 146 -4.60 7.85 -11.39
N ARG A 147 -3.59 8.32 -10.63
CA ARG A 147 -2.34 7.59 -10.43
C ARG A 147 -2.48 6.37 -9.54
N LEU A 148 -3.56 6.25 -8.79
CA LEU A 148 -3.85 5.05 -8.01
C LEU A 148 -4.48 3.93 -8.84
N LEU A 149 -4.86 4.18 -10.09
CA LEU A 149 -5.39 3.18 -11.01
C LEU A 149 -4.24 2.46 -11.73
N PRO A 150 -4.05 1.13 -11.52
CA PRO A 150 -2.90 0.39 -12.05
C PRO A 150 -2.79 0.43 -13.57
N GLU A 151 -3.92 0.45 -14.28
CA GLU A 151 -3.99 0.52 -15.74
C GLU A 151 -3.50 1.86 -16.30
N ARG A 152 -3.55 2.92 -15.51
CA ARG A 152 -3.11 4.27 -15.90
C ARG A 152 -1.70 4.58 -15.39
N SER A 153 -1.30 3.96 -14.28
CA SER A 153 0.00 4.18 -13.65
C SER A 153 0.63 2.84 -13.25
N PRO A 154 1.41 2.22 -14.14
CA PRO A 154 1.98 0.91 -13.87
C PRO A 154 2.94 0.88 -12.68
N VAL A 155 3.61 1.99 -12.37
CA VAL A 155 4.53 2.08 -11.22
C VAL A 155 3.76 2.68 -10.03
N PRO A 156 3.72 2.00 -8.87
CA PRO A 156 4.47 0.78 -8.47
C PRO A 156 3.71 -0.55 -8.70
N PHE A 157 2.47 -0.53 -9.16
CA PHE A 157 1.56 -1.69 -9.15
C PHE A 157 2.05 -2.84 -10.03
N ALA A 158 2.74 -2.50 -11.09
CA ALA A 158 3.29 -3.49 -12.01
C ALA A 158 4.33 -4.44 -11.39
N VAL A 159 4.88 -4.17 -10.22
CA VAL A 159 5.92 -4.98 -9.57
C VAL A 159 5.45 -6.39 -9.24
N THR A 160 4.23 -6.52 -8.77
CA THR A 160 3.64 -7.81 -8.39
C THR A 160 2.97 -8.54 -9.54
N GLY A 161 2.53 -7.83 -10.58
CA GLY A 161 1.79 -8.39 -11.70
C GLY A 161 0.39 -8.87 -11.34
N GLU A 162 -0.16 -8.38 -10.27
CA GLU A 162 -1.48 -8.74 -9.80
C GLU A 162 -2.51 -7.68 -10.18
N ALA A 163 -3.75 -8.10 -10.39
CA ALA A 163 -4.87 -7.19 -10.55
C ALA A 163 -5.15 -6.48 -9.21
N ALA A 164 -5.65 -5.25 -9.27
CA ALA A 164 -6.08 -4.54 -8.08
C ALA A 164 -7.20 -5.31 -7.36
N ARG A 165 -7.12 -5.35 -6.03
CA ARG A 165 -8.11 -5.97 -5.15
C ARG A 165 -8.52 -5.06 -4.01
N VAL A 166 -7.99 -3.84 -3.99
CA VAL A 166 -8.25 -2.85 -2.95
C VAL A 166 -8.95 -1.66 -3.57
N ASP A 167 -10.16 -1.38 -3.09
CA ASP A 167 -10.92 -0.17 -3.39
C ASP A 167 -10.75 0.85 -2.27
N LEU A 168 -11.12 2.10 -2.52
CA LEU A 168 -10.93 3.16 -1.54
C LEU A 168 -12.27 3.79 -1.13
N LEU A 169 -12.55 3.79 0.16
CA LEU A 169 -13.58 4.63 0.76
C LEU A 169 -12.93 5.96 1.15
N LEU A 170 -13.32 7.06 0.53
CA LEU A 170 -12.80 8.39 0.82
C LEU A 170 -13.76 9.16 1.71
N PHE A 171 -13.21 9.83 2.70
CA PHE A 171 -13.85 10.84 3.54
C PHE A 171 -13.37 12.20 3.03
N VAL A 172 -14.18 12.84 2.20
CA VAL A 172 -13.84 14.14 1.59
C VAL A 172 -14.27 15.25 2.54
N HIS A 173 -13.29 16.03 3.03
CA HIS A 173 -13.54 17.08 4.01
C HIS A 173 -13.44 18.48 3.40
N ARG A 174 -12.29 18.79 2.79
CA ARG A 174 -11.96 20.14 2.28
C ARG A 174 -11.37 20.06 0.88
N VAL A 175 -12.21 19.68 -0.07
CA VAL A 175 -11.88 19.62 -1.50
C VAL A 175 -12.77 20.59 -2.25
N ARG A 176 -12.19 21.67 -2.76
CA ARG A 176 -12.90 22.67 -3.54
C ARG A 176 -13.38 22.06 -4.87
N GLY A 177 -14.66 22.13 -5.13
CA GLY A 177 -15.28 21.53 -6.31
C GLY A 177 -15.86 20.14 -6.10
N LEU A 178 -15.80 19.61 -4.86
CA LEU A 178 -16.55 18.43 -4.43
C LEU A 178 -17.37 18.76 -3.18
N VAL A 179 -18.52 18.14 -3.06
CA VAL A 179 -19.33 18.19 -1.85
C VAL A 179 -18.63 17.38 -0.75
N PRO A 180 -18.52 17.86 0.50
CA PRO A 180 -18.04 17.03 1.60
C PRO A 180 -18.91 15.78 1.76
N GLY A 181 -18.28 14.63 2.03
CA GLY A 181 -19.02 13.38 2.14
C GLY A 181 -18.18 12.13 2.00
N LEU A 182 -18.88 11.01 1.84
CA LEU A 182 -18.31 9.70 1.59
C LEU A 182 -18.30 9.42 0.10
N TYR A 183 -17.15 8.93 -0.39
CA TYR A 183 -16.97 8.57 -1.78
C TYR A 183 -16.32 7.20 -1.90
N TRP A 184 -16.60 6.53 -2.99
CA TRP A 184 -15.99 5.25 -3.35
C TRP A 184 -15.20 5.37 -4.64
N LEU A 185 -13.93 4.99 -4.62
CA LEU A 185 -13.12 4.79 -5.81
C LEU A 185 -13.02 3.29 -6.09
N ASP A 186 -13.64 2.84 -7.17
CA ASP A 186 -13.60 1.46 -7.64
C ASP A 186 -12.31 1.24 -8.45
N ARG A 187 -11.26 0.73 -7.77
CA ARG A 187 -9.97 0.46 -8.41
C ARG A 187 -9.87 -0.95 -8.96
N SER A 188 -10.59 -1.87 -8.34
CA SER A 188 -10.50 -3.29 -8.65
C SER A 188 -11.34 -3.72 -9.85
N GLY A 189 -12.43 -3.02 -10.13
CA GLY A 189 -13.44 -3.45 -11.08
C GLY A 189 -14.13 -4.76 -10.68
N LEU A 190 -13.92 -5.23 -9.45
CA LEU A 190 -14.55 -6.44 -8.93
C LEU A 190 -16.00 -6.17 -8.52
N ARG A 191 -16.80 -7.23 -8.51
CA ARG A 191 -18.18 -7.11 -8.04
C ARG A 191 -18.19 -6.74 -6.55
N ARG A 192 -18.77 -5.59 -6.25
CA ARG A 192 -18.98 -5.15 -4.87
C ARG A 192 -19.97 -6.07 -4.15
N PRO A 193 -19.76 -6.40 -2.86
CA PRO A 193 -20.77 -7.04 -2.04
C PRO A 193 -21.98 -6.11 -1.83
N PRO A 194 -23.12 -6.64 -1.38
CA PRO A 194 -24.22 -5.79 -0.95
C PRO A 194 -23.77 -4.82 0.14
N MET A 195 -24.11 -3.55 -0.04
CA MET A 195 -23.87 -2.47 0.90
C MET A 195 -25.19 -1.79 1.23
N ARG A 196 -25.17 -0.79 2.10
CA ARG A 196 -26.36 -0.02 2.48
C ARG A 196 -27.14 0.44 1.24
N GLU A 197 -28.46 0.25 1.26
CA GLU A 197 -29.37 0.60 0.17
C GLU A 197 -29.56 2.11 0.02
N ASP A 198 -29.30 2.88 1.09
CA ASP A 198 -29.46 4.34 1.11
C ASP A 198 -28.25 5.11 0.54
N PHE A 199 -27.21 4.42 0.09
CA PHE A 199 -26.09 5.04 -0.62
C PHE A 199 -26.51 5.50 -2.03
N LEU A 200 -26.10 6.73 -2.40
CA LEU A 200 -26.48 7.37 -3.66
C LEU A 200 -25.89 6.69 -4.90
N TRP A 201 -24.66 6.15 -4.77
CA TRP A 201 -23.90 5.60 -5.91
C TRP A 201 -23.87 6.51 -7.13
N GLN A 202 -23.82 7.82 -6.89
CA GLN A 202 -23.77 8.81 -7.94
C GLN A 202 -22.36 8.89 -8.53
N HIS A 203 -22.21 8.56 -9.81
CA HIS A 203 -20.95 8.74 -10.54
C HIS A 203 -20.64 10.24 -10.68
N VAL A 204 -19.50 10.69 -10.18
CA VAL A 204 -19.18 12.13 -10.06
C VAL A 204 -18.01 12.59 -10.91
N ASP A 205 -17.37 11.67 -11.62
CA ASP A 205 -16.21 11.99 -12.44
C ASP A 205 -16.25 11.21 -13.77
N PRO A 206 -16.17 11.86 -14.94
CA PRO A 206 -16.29 11.18 -16.22
C PRO A 206 -15.09 10.27 -16.57
N GLU A 207 -13.94 10.49 -15.91
CA GLU A 207 -12.70 9.77 -16.23
C GLU A 207 -12.30 8.78 -15.13
N LEU A 208 -12.88 8.89 -13.92
CA LEU A 208 -12.56 8.05 -12.78
C LEU A 208 -13.79 7.27 -12.33
N PRO A 209 -13.65 6.02 -11.93
CA PRO A 209 -14.72 5.25 -11.30
C PRO A 209 -14.95 5.73 -9.86
N LEU A 210 -15.27 7.02 -9.72
CA LEU A 210 -15.49 7.71 -8.45
C LEU A 210 -16.99 7.96 -8.24
N TYR A 211 -17.51 7.48 -7.13
CA TYR A 211 -18.92 7.54 -6.78
C TYR A 211 -19.11 8.27 -5.45
N LEU A 212 -20.04 9.22 -5.40
CA LEU A 212 -20.56 9.78 -4.16
C LEU A 212 -21.53 8.77 -3.53
N LEU A 213 -21.26 8.41 -2.27
CA LEU A 213 -22.12 7.51 -1.49
C LEU A 213 -23.09 8.30 -0.60
N GLN A 214 -22.59 9.33 0.06
CA GLN A 214 -23.37 10.12 1.01
C GLN A 214 -22.78 11.52 1.15
N GLU A 215 -23.60 12.54 1.10
CA GLU A 215 -23.20 13.91 1.41
C GLU A 215 -23.18 14.16 2.92
N GLY A 216 -22.29 15.01 3.37
CA GLY A 216 -22.23 15.44 4.75
C GLY A 216 -20.82 15.64 5.29
N ASP A 217 -20.72 16.19 6.50
CA ASP A 217 -19.44 16.36 7.18
C ASP A 217 -18.95 15.02 7.76
N ALA A 218 -17.94 14.45 7.14
CA ALA A 218 -17.37 13.16 7.51
C ALA A 218 -16.15 13.26 8.45
N ARG A 219 -15.77 14.45 8.94
CA ARG A 219 -14.55 14.66 9.74
C ARG A 219 -14.58 13.88 11.06
N ALA A 220 -15.62 14.03 11.84
CA ALA A 220 -15.77 13.31 13.12
C ALA A 220 -15.84 11.79 12.90
N LEU A 221 -16.52 11.36 11.83
CA LEU A 221 -16.64 9.95 11.48
C LEU A 221 -15.27 9.36 11.11
N SER A 222 -14.49 10.02 10.25
CA SER A 222 -13.18 9.54 9.86
C SER A 222 -12.19 9.46 11.04
N ALA A 223 -12.23 10.45 11.96
CA ALA A 223 -11.44 10.42 13.19
C ALA A 223 -11.85 9.25 14.09
N TYR A 224 -13.16 9.06 14.28
CA TYR A 224 -13.70 7.97 15.09
C TYR A 224 -13.29 6.59 14.55
N LEU A 225 -13.49 6.35 13.26
CA LEU A 225 -13.10 5.08 12.61
C LEU A 225 -11.59 4.84 12.64
N SER A 226 -10.79 5.88 12.71
CA SER A 226 -9.32 5.82 12.80
C SER A 226 -8.83 5.82 14.26
N CYS A 227 -9.45 5.06 15.15
CA CYS A 227 -9.11 4.98 16.58
C CYS A 227 -9.16 6.35 17.29
N GLN A 228 -10.14 7.17 17.00
CA GLN A 228 -10.32 8.50 17.57
C GLN A 228 -9.12 9.44 17.33
N GLN A 229 -8.44 9.26 16.21
CA GLN A 229 -7.30 10.09 15.83
C GLN A 229 -7.76 11.33 15.04
N ASP A 230 -7.70 12.50 15.65
CA ASP A 230 -8.10 13.77 15.05
C ASP A 230 -7.44 14.04 13.70
N ILE A 231 -6.22 13.54 13.51
CA ILE A 231 -5.47 13.71 12.26
C ILE A 231 -6.26 13.26 11.02
N ALA A 232 -7.14 12.25 11.15
CA ALA A 232 -7.97 11.79 10.05
C ALA A 232 -9.06 12.81 9.67
N GLY A 233 -9.66 13.51 10.67
CA GLY A 233 -10.63 14.57 10.44
C GLY A 233 -10.00 15.92 10.06
N ASP A 234 -8.77 16.17 10.53
CA ASP A 234 -8.00 17.38 10.25
C ASP A 234 -7.37 17.39 8.84
N GLY A 235 -7.22 16.25 8.19
CA GLY A 235 -6.79 16.14 6.79
C GLY A 235 -7.76 16.81 5.80
N CYS A 236 -7.34 17.10 4.58
CA CYS A 236 -8.23 17.51 3.50
C CYS A 236 -9.15 16.36 3.06
N VAL A 237 -8.57 15.17 3.04
CA VAL A 237 -9.19 13.89 2.69
C VAL A 237 -8.59 12.83 3.60
N ALA A 238 -9.44 11.97 4.14
CA ALA A 238 -9.02 10.69 4.72
C ALA A 238 -9.56 9.54 3.86
N LEU A 239 -8.99 8.37 3.99
CA LEU A 239 -9.47 7.19 3.27
C LEU A 239 -9.22 5.91 4.05
N ALA A 240 -10.09 4.93 3.82
CA ALA A 240 -9.93 3.54 4.21
C ALA A 240 -9.71 2.68 2.95
N MET A 241 -8.78 1.74 3.02
CA MET A 241 -8.44 0.82 1.95
C MET A 241 -9.18 -0.49 2.18
N LEU A 242 -10.16 -0.77 1.34
CA LEU A 242 -11.08 -1.90 1.43
C LEU A 242 -10.65 -2.99 0.44
N ALA A 243 -10.15 -4.10 0.97
CA ALA A 243 -9.74 -5.24 0.16
C ALA A 243 -10.90 -6.21 -0.08
N HIS A 244 -11.00 -6.75 -1.29
CA HIS A 244 -11.87 -7.88 -1.63
C HIS A 244 -11.29 -9.19 -1.07
N LEU A 245 -11.43 -9.36 0.25
CA LEU A 245 -10.81 -10.45 1.01
C LEU A 245 -11.32 -11.82 0.55
N GLY A 246 -12.65 -12.00 0.42
CA GLY A 246 -13.23 -13.24 -0.03
C GLY A 246 -12.66 -13.71 -1.36
N ALA A 247 -12.68 -12.83 -2.37
CA ALA A 247 -12.13 -13.12 -3.70
C ALA A 247 -10.62 -13.42 -3.68
N ALA A 248 -9.87 -12.79 -2.78
CA ALA A 248 -8.45 -13.07 -2.62
C ALA A 248 -8.21 -14.47 -2.01
N LEU A 249 -8.98 -14.83 -0.97
CA LEU A 249 -8.84 -16.12 -0.28
C LEU A 249 -9.32 -17.31 -1.11
N GLU A 250 -10.21 -17.11 -2.09
CA GLU A 250 -10.57 -18.13 -3.07
C GLU A 250 -9.37 -18.60 -3.91
N GLU A 251 -8.40 -17.73 -4.20
CA GLU A 251 -7.14 -18.12 -4.84
C GLU A 251 -6.18 -18.83 -3.89
N GLY A 252 -6.26 -18.49 -2.61
CA GLY A 252 -5.47 -19.09 -1.55
C GLY A 252 -5.09 -18.11 -0.45
N PRO A 253 -4.81 -18.58 0.77
CA PRO A 253 -4.47 -17.74 1.92
C PRO A 253 -3.19 -16.91 1.71
N TRP A 254 -2.32 -17.31 0.81
CA TRP A 254 -1.13 -16.58 0.42
C TRP A 254 -1.42 -15.23 -0.27
N CYS A 255 -2.65 -15.00 -0.71
CA CYS A 255 -3.08 -13.69 -1.22
C CYS A 255 -3.25 -12.65 -0.10
N TYR A 256 -3.48 -13.07 1.14
CA TYR A 256 -3.73 -12.15 2.26
C TYR A 256 -2.60 -11.14 2.49
N PRO A 257 -1.31 -11.51 2.61
CA PRO A 257 -0.23 -10.52 2.74
C PRO A 257 -0.13 -9.57 1.54
N ARG A 258 -0.48 -10.04 0.35
CA ARG A 258 -0.40 -9.25 -0.88
C ARG A 258 -1.40 -8.12 -0.95
N LEU A 259 -2.54 -8.25 -0.27
CA LEU A 259 -3.47 -7.15 -0.09
C LEU A 259 -2.83 -5.98 0.68
N TYR A 260 -2.01 -6.29 1.70
CA TYR A 260 -1.23 -5.27 2.42
C TYR A 260 -0.12 -4.67 1.57
N TRP A 261 0.50 -5.45 0.67
CA TRP A 261 1.46 -4.90 -0.29
C TRP A 261 0.79 -3.89 -1.21
N GLU A 262 -0.42 -4.17 -1.69
CA GLU A 262 -1.18 -3.22 -2.50
C GLU A 262 -1.54 -1.96 -1.71
N CYS A 263 -2.00 -2.10 -0.47
CA CYS A 263 -2.24 -0.96 0.42
C CYS A 263 -0.98 -0.10 0.61
N GLY A 264 0.18 -0.75 0.79
CA GLY A 264 1.47 -0.07 0.89
C GLY A 264 1.86 0.68 -0.39
N GLN A 265 1.58 0.12 -1.57
CA GLN A 265 1.81 0.78 -2.85
C GLN A 265 0.93 2.03 -3.01
N VAL A 266 -0.35 1.93 -2.67
CA VAL A 266 -1.30 3.06 -2.65
C VAL A 266 -0.82 4.13 -1.67
N GLY A 267 -0.50 3.74 -0.43
CA GLY A 267 -0.02 4.66 0.60
C GLY A 267 1.27 5.39 0.20
N GLN A 268 2.23 4.69 -0.42
CA GLN A 268 3.47 5.31 -0.88
C GLN A 268 3.23 6.33 -1.99
N LEU A 269 2.33 6.06 -2.94
CA LEU A 269 1.96 7.05 -3.96
C LEU A 269 1.32 8.27 -3.31
N LEU A 270 0.38 8.08 -2.41
CA LEU A 270 -0.29 9.18 -1.71
C LEU A 270 0.71 10.04 -0.90
N TYR A 271 1.71 9.42 -0.27
CA TYR A 271 2.78 10.17 0.39
C TYR A 271 3.54 11.07 -0.57
N LEU A 272 3.92 10.55 -1.74
CA LEU A 272 4.70 11.31 -2.72
C LEU A 272 3.86 12.41 -3.39
N GLU A 273 2.61 12.13 -3.68
CA GLU A 273 1.68 13.11 -4.25
C GLU A 273 1.41 14.27 -3.27
N ALA A 274 1.20 13.96 -1.99
CA ALA A 274 1.06 14.98 -0.96
C ALA A 274 2.31 15.85 -0.86
N GLU A 275 3.50 15.24 -0.80
CA GLU A 275 4.78 15.94 -0.72
C GLU A 275 5.03 16.82 -1.96
N ALA A 276 4.67 16.34 -3.15
CA ALA A 276 4.77 17.10 -4.40
C ALA A 276 3.85 18.33 -4.40
N ALA A 277 2.72 18.25 -3.73
CA ALA A 277 1.76 19.35 -3.58
C ALA A 277 2.08 20.29 -2.38
N GLY A 278 3.20 20.09 -1.69
CA GLY A 278 3.54 20.88 -0.48
C GLY A 278 2.64 20.54 0.72
N LEU A 279 2.03 19.37 0.71
CA LEU A 279 1.24 18.80 1.78
C LEU A 279 1.97 17.61 2.42
N SER A 280 1.31 16.92 3.33
CA SER A 280 1.83 15.70 3.94
C SER A 280 0.75 14.65 4.03
N GLY A 281 1.18 13.38 4.06
CA GLY A 281 0.31 12.26 4.32
C GLY A 281 0.66 11.58 5.64
N THR A 282 -0.25 10.73 6.11
CA THR A 282 -0.01 9.82 7.23
C THR A 282 -0.81 8.55 7.04
N GLY A 283 -0.10 7.42 7.05
CA GLY A 283 -0.74 6.11 7.15
C GLY A 283 -1.17 5.84 8.59
N ILE A 284 -2.34 5.29 8.75
CA ILE A 284 -2.98 5.01 10.04
C ILE A 284 -3.23 3.51 10.11
N GLY A 285 -2.48 2.83 10.99
CA GLY A 285 -2.60 1.39 11.21
C GLY A 285 -3.51 1.02 12.38
N CYS A 286 -4.04 2.00 13.11
CA CYS A 286 -5.03 1.80 14.17
C CYS A 286 -6.38 2.34 13.71
N TYR A 287 -7.33 1.45 13.48
CA TYR A 287 -8.68 1.75 13.02
C TYR A 287 -9.64 0.65 13.51
N TYR A 288 -10.92 0.90 13.41
CA TYR A 288 -11.97 -0.03 13.85
C TYR A 288 -12.64 -0.71 12.64
N ASP A 289 -12.13 -1.87 12.21
CA ASP A 289 -12.68 -2.65 11.10
C ASP A 289 -14.18 -2.90 11.23
N PRO A 290 -14.71 -3.38 12.39
CA PRO A 290 -16.12 -3.66 12.50
C PRO A 290 -17.00 -2.42 12.27
N LEU A 291 -16.52 -1.25 12.68
CA LEU A 291 -17.27 0.01 12.49
C LEU A 291 -17.24 0.49 11.03
N VAL A 292 -16.16 0.20 10.30
CA VAL A 292 -16.13 0.44 8.84
C VAL A 292 -17.11 -0.48 8.13
N HIS A 293 -17.20 -1.75 8.54
CA HIS A 293 -18.17 -2.70 8.00
C HIS A 293 -19.60 -2.26 8.30
N GLU A 294 -19.89 -1.84 9.54
CA GLU A 294 -21.19 -1.29 9.94
C GLU A 294 -21.57 -0.04 9.12
N LEU A 295 -20.63 0.90 8.94
CA LEU A 295 -20.83 2.08 8.09
C LEU A 295 -21.27 1.71 6.68
N LEU A 296 -20.64 0.69 6.10
CA LEU A 296 -20.90 0.23 4.74
C LEU A 296 -22.09 -0.72 4.64
N GLY A 297 -22.56 -1.27 5.77
CA GLY A 297 -23.61 -2.30 5.80
C GLY A 297 -23.12 -3.66 5.33
N LEU A 298 -21.83 -3.94 5.48
CA LEU A 298 -21.26 -5.25 5.17
C LEU A 298 -21.64 -6.26 6.25
N THR A 299 -22.20 -7.38 5.84
CA THR A 299 -22.70 -8.43 6.74
C THR A 299 -21.85 -9.70 6.74
N ASP A 300 -20.84 -9.74 5.88
CA ASP A 300 -19.93 -10.87 5.71
C ASP A 300 -18.47 -10.41 5.63
N GLU A 301 -17.56 -11.36 5.49
CA GLU A 301 -16.12 -11.14 5.39
C GLU A 301 -15.63 -11.04 3.93
N SER A 302 -16.52 -10.73 2.98
CA SER A 302 -16.16 -10.58 1.56
C SER A 302 -15.18 -9.41 1.34
N MET A 303 -15.26 -8.38 2.17
CA MET A 303 -14.31 -7.27 2.21
C MET A 303 -13.69 -7.09 3.59
N ALA A 304 -12.51 -6.49 3.64
CA ALA A 304 -11.84 -6.09 4.88
C ALA A 304 -11.19 -4.71 4.75
N SER A 305 -11.31 -3.89 5.79
CA SER A 305 -10.53 -2.66 5.92
C SER A 305 -9.12 -3.01 6.37
N LEU A 306 -8.10 -2.70 5.58
CA LEU A 306 -6.72 -3.13 5.85
C LEU A 306 -5.78 -2.00 6.23
N TYR A 307 -6.09 -0.77 5.86
CA TYR A 307 -5.23 0.37 6.13
C TYR A 307 -6.01 1.67 5.96
N HIS A 308 -5.75 2.65 6.82
CA HIS A 308 -6.29 4.00 6.66
C HIS A 308 -5.17 4.97 6.30
N PHE A 309 -5.56 6.10 5.71
CA PHE A 309 -4.61 7.12 5.30
C PHE A 309 -5.28 8.50 5.36
N THR A 310 -4.50 9.55 5.61
CA THR A 310 -4.99 10.92 5.57
C THR A 310 -3.98 11.86 4.92
N LEU A 311 -4.47 12.92 4.31
CA LEU A 311 -3.73 13.90 3.53
C LEU A 311 -4.13 15.31 3.96
N GLY A 312 -3.15 16.18 4.18
CA GLY A 312 -3.40 17.57 4.58
C GLY A 312 -2.14 18.36 4.81
N ARG A 313 -2.26 19.53 5.40
CA ARG A 313 -1.11 20.35 5.79
C ARG A 313 -0.62 19.97 7.18
N ALA A 314 0.61 19.49 7.27
CA ALA A 314 1.21 19.13 8.54
C ALA A 314 1.46 20.34 9.44
N VAL A 315 1.25 20.14 10.74
CA VAL A 315 1.74 21.00 11.80
C VAL A 315 2.97 20.32 12.40
N TRP A 316 4.14 20.88 12.12
CA TRP A 316 5.40 20.30 12.55
C TRP A 316 5.73 20.72 13.99
N ASP A 317 6.16 19.75 14.79
CA ASP A 317 6.72 20.03 16.11
C ASP A 317 8.19 20.43 15.96
N THR A 318 8.49 21.70 16.24
CA THR A 318 9.84 22.26 16.10
C THR A 318 10.87 21.67 17.07
N ARG A 319 10.41 20.91 18.07
CA ARG A 319 11.30 20.18 19.01
C ARG A 319 11.87 18.90 18.38
N LEU A 320 11.28 18.41 17.28
CA LEU A 320 11.72 17.20 16.62
C LEU A 320 12.76 17.50 15.55
N CYS A 321 13.90 16.84 15.66
CA CYS A 321 14.96 16.90 14.65
C CYS A 321 14.90 15.65 13.76
N ASN A 322 14.93 15.86 12.44
CA ASN A 322 15.07 14.78 11.49
C ASN A 322 16.57 14.55 11.17
N MET A 323 17.06 13.38 11.51
CA MET A 323 18.41 12.99 11.09
C MET A 323 18.38 12.53 9.62
N PRO A 324 19.41 12.88 8.82
CA PRO A 324 19.51 12.32 7.47
C PRO A 324 19.70 10.79 7.55
N ALA A 325 19.08 10.06 6.63
CA ALA A 325 19.44 8.66 6.42
C ALA A 325 20.93 8.58 6.05
N TYR A 326 21.67 7.69 6.65
CA TYR A 326 23.13 7.52 6.41
C TYR A 326 23.98 8.76 6.75
N PRO A 327 23.95 9.29 7.98
CA PRO A 327 24.71 10.49 8.36
C PRO A 327 26.23 10.33 8.15
N ALA A 328 26.75 9.11 8.20
CA ALA A 328 28.17 8.81 7.96
C ALA A 328 28.60 8.82 6.49
N MET A 329 27.64 8.90 5.53
CA MET A 329 27.92 8.89 4.09
C MET A 329 28.02 10.30 3.47
N ARG A 330 28.07 11.36 4.27
CA ARG A 330 28.46 12.68 3.73
C ARG A 330 29.92 12.57 3.28
N ARG A 331 30.11 12.28 2.00
CA ARG A 331 31.35 12.62 1.31
C ARG A 331 31.25 14.12 1.01
N ASP A 332 32.16 14.86 1.58
CA ASP A 332 32.39 16.27 1.27
C ASP A 332 32.55 16.49 -0.23
#